data_c845efcf252e61eab9fa6c45bc3a2d50
#
_entry.id   c845efcf252e61eab9fa6c45bc3a2d50
#
_cell.length_a   1.000
_cell.length_b   1.000
_cell.length_c   1.000
_cell.angle_alpha   90.00
_cell.angle_beta   90.00
_cell.angle_gamma   90.00
#
_symmetry.space_group_name_H-M   'P 1'
#
loop_
_entity.id
_entity.type
_entity.pdbx_description
1 polymer ?
#
loop_
_entity_poly.entity_id
_entity_poly.type
_entity_poly.pdbx_seq_one_letter_code
_entity_poly.pdbx_strand_id
1 'polypeptide(L)' 'MATREDLKNDILKVTELQQRLMAQRKYLLGSKNNEDQMTAFRITTQIMKYEDFIRDTEKQLRTMD' A
#
# COMPACT_ATOMS: atom_id res chain seq x y z
N MET A 1 -4.41 -23.08 -4.62
CA MET A 1 -3.64 -22.67 -3.43
C MET A 1 -2.58 -21.66 -3.81
N ALA A 2 -2.41 -20.62 -3.00
CA ALA A 2 -1.35 -19.64 -3.24
C ALA A 2 0.01 -20.27 -2.93
N THR A 3 0.93 -20.17 -3.88
CA THR A 3 2.30 -20.63 -3.68
C THR A 3 3.10 -19.51 -3.01
N ARG A 4 4.30 -19.86 -2.54
CA ARG A 4 5.22 -18.88 -1.96
C ARG A 4 5.54 -17.78 -2.96
N GLU A 5 5.71 -18.14 -4.23
CA GLU A 5 5.99 -17.17 -5.29
C GLU A 5 4.79 -16.26 -5.56
N ASP A 6 3.57 -16.79 -5.51
CA ASP A 6 2.35 -16.00 -5.66
C ASP A 6 2.27 -14.93 -4.58
N LEU A 7 2.57 -15.29 -3.33
CA LEU A 7 2.55 -14.33 -2.24
C LEU A 7 3.62 -13.25 -2.38
N LYS A 8 4.81 -13.62 -2.86
CA LYS A 8 5.86 -12.64 -3.14
C LYS A 8 5.45 -11.67 -4.24
N ASN A 9 4.81 -12.18 -5.29
CA ASN A 9 4.33 -11.35 -6.39
C ASN A 9 3.23 -10.40 -5.92
N ASP A 10 2.34 -10.86 -5.03
CA ASP A 10 1.31 -10.01 -4.45
C ASP A 10 1.93 -8.86 -3.65
N ILE A 11 2.96 -9.15 -2.87
CA ILE A 11 3.67 -8.12 -2.11
C ILE A 11 4.29 -7.08 -3.05
N LEU A 12 4.92 -7.54 -4.14
CA LEU A 12 5.53 -6.62 -5.11
C LEU A 12 4.49 -5.71 -5.75
N LYS A 13 3.35 -6.27 -6.17
CA LYS A 13 2.27 -5.49 -6.79
C LYS A 13 1.72 -4.44 -5.83
N VAL A 14 1.44 -4.83 -4.60
CA VAL A 14 0.88 -3.92 -3.61
C VAL A 14 1.91 -2.86 -3.23
N THR A 15 3.18 -3.22 -3.14
CA THR A 15 4.26 -2.26 -2.85
C THR A 15 4.34 -1.19 -3.94
N GLU A 16 4.22 -1.58 -5.21
CA GLU A 16 4.21 -0.62 -6.31
C GLU A 16 3.02 0.33 -6.23
N LEU A 17 1.82 -0.21 -5.96
CA LEU A 17 0.63 0.60 -5.78
C LEU A 17 0.78 1.57 -4.62
N GLN A 18 1.35 1.10 -3.51
CA GLN A 18 1.59 1.92 -2.34
C GLN A 18 2.54 3.09 -2.67
N GLN A 19 3.61 2.82 -3.41
CA GLN A 19 4.57 3.86 -3.80
C GLN A 19 3.92 4.92 -4.67
N ARG A 20 3.06 4.52 -5.60
CA ARG A 20 2.31 5.46 -6.44
C ARG A 20 1.40 6.35 -5.59
N LEU A 21 0.70 5.75 -4.63
CA LEU A 21 -0.18 6.49 -3.74
C LEU A 21 0.61 7.44 -2.84
N MET A 22 1.78 7.03 -2.38
CA MET A 22 2.65 7.90 -1.58
C MET A 22 3.11 9.12 -2.39
N ALA A 23 3.44 8.94 -3.67
CA ALA A 23 3.81 10.05 -4.54
C ALA A 23 2.64 11.02 -4.76
N GLN A 24 1.44 10.48 -5.01
CA GLN A 24 0.24 11.29 -5.13
C GLN A 24 -0.06 12.06 -3.86
N ARG A 25 0.04 11.40 -2.72
CA ARG A 25 -0.20 12.05 -1.43
C ARG A 25 0.75 13.21 -1.21
N LYS A 26 2.02 13.03 -1.51
CA LYS A 26 3.02 14.08 -1.36
C LYS A 26 2.66 15.31 -2.21
N TYR A 27 2.24 15.08 -3.44
CA TYR A 27 1.81 16.15 -4.33
C TYR A 27 0.59 16.88 -3.77
N LEU A 28 -0.42 16.12 -3.32
CA LEU A 28 -1.65 16.68 -2.80
C LEU A 28 -1.46 17.45 -1.50
N LEU A 29 -0.56 16.99 -0.63
CA LEU A 29 -0.25 17.67 0.63
C LEU A 29 0.44 19.01 0.40
N GLY A 30 1.09 19.20 -0.75
CA GLY A 30 1.65 20.49 -1.14
C GLY A 30 0.62 21.48 -1.63
N SER A 31 -0.61 21.03 -1.90
CA SER A 31 -1.70 21.89 -2.34
C SER A 31 -2.36 22.58 -1.16
N LYS A 32 -2.83 23.83 -1.38
CA LYS A 32 -3.59 24.57 -0.38
C LYS A 32 -5.09 24.33 -0.48
N ASN A 33 -5.52 23.49 -1.42
CA ASN A 33 -6.92 23.19 -1.67
C ASN A 33 -7.42 22.17 -0.66
N ASN A 34 -8.55 22.45 0.00
CA ASN A 34 -9.13 21.55 0.99
C ASN A 34 -9.53 20.20 0.40
N GLU A 35 -10.02 20.18 -0.85
CA GLU A 35 -10.40 18.93 -1.51
C GLU A 35 -9.18 18.03 -1.71
N ASP A 36 -8.04 18.63 -2.09
CA ASP A 36 -6.80 17.88 -2.27
C ASP A 36 -6.31 17.30 -0.94
N GLN A 37 -6.45 18.05 0.14
CA GLN A 37 -6.06 17.56 1.46
C GLN A 37 -6.96 16.41 1.94
N MET A 38 -8.27 16.49 1.65
CA MET A 38 -9.18 15.39 1.96
C MET A 38 -8.84 14.15 1.13
N THR A 39 -8.49 14.33 -0.14
CA THR A 39 -8.06 13.23 -0.98
C THR A 39 -6.77 12.61 -0.45
N ALA A 40 -5.81 13.44 -0.01
CA ALA A 40 -4.58 12.94 0.60
C ALA A 40 -4.86 12.11 1.85
N PHE A 41 -5.84 12.50 2.65
CA PHE A 41 -6.24 11.75 3.84
C PHE A 41 -6.80 10.38 3.46
N ARG A 42 -7.64 10.32 2.43
CA ARG A 42 -8.18 9.04 1.92
C ARG A 42 -7.07 8.14 1.41
N ILE A 43 -6.10 8.73 0.71
CA ILE A 43 -4.93 7.99 0.22
C ILE A 43 -4.13 7.43 1.39
N THR A 44 -3.95 8.20 2.46
CA THR A 44 -3.26 7.73 3.67
C THR A 44 -3.94 6.48 4.23
N THR A 45 -5.27 6.49 4.31
CA THR A 45 -6.03 5.32 4.77
C THR A 45 -5.79 4.10 3.87
N GLN A 46 -5.76 4.31 2.56
CA GLN A 46 -5.50 3.23 1.62
C GLN A 46 -4.07 2.69 1.74
N ILE A 47 -3.10 3.57 1.95
CA ILE A 47 -1.70 3.16 2.17
C ILE A 47 -1.60 2.28 3.41
N MET A 48 -2.31 2.63 4.49
CA MET A 48 -2.31 1.83 5.72
C MET A 48 -2.90 0.45 5.49
N LYS A 49 -3.95 0.34 4.69
CA LYS A 49 -4.53 -0.96 4.32
C LYS A 49 -3.53 -1.81 3.54
N TYR A 50 -2.78 -1.20 2.63
CA TYR A 50 -1.75 -1.91 1.89
C TYR A 50 -0.62 -2.37 2.80
N GLU A 51 -0.21 -1.55 3.76
CA GLU A 51 0.80 -1.94 4.75
C GLU A 51 0.35 -3.16 5.55
N ASP A 52 -0.91 -3.17 5.99
CA ASP A 52 -1.47 -4.30 6.72
C ASP A 52 -1.47 -5.56 5.85
N PHE A 53 -1.87 -5.44 4.59
CA PHE A 53 -1.86 -6.56 3.65
C PHE A 53 -0.45 -7.13 3.47
N ILE A 54 0.53 -6.25 3.27
CA ILE A 54 1.93 -6.66 3.07
C ILE A 54 2.44 -7.39 4.32
N ARG A 55 2.19 -6.84 5.49
CA ARG A 55 2.62 -7.43 6.75
C ARG A 55 2.01 -8.80 6.96
N ASP A 56 0.70 -8.95 6.71
CA ASP A 56 0.01 -10.22 6.88
C ASP A 56 0.53 -11.25 5.88
N THR A 57 0.79 -10.84 4.64
CA THR A 57 1.31 -11.73 3.60
C THR A 57 2.74 -12.16 3.93
N GLU A 58 3.58 -11.26 4.43
CA GLU A 58 4.93 -11.60 4.88
C GLU A 58 4.90 -12.61 6.02
N LYS A 59 3.94 -12.44 6.93
CA LYS A 59 3.75 -13.37 8.04
C LYS A 59 3.38 -14.77 7.54
N GLN A 60 2.49 -14.83 6.54
CA GLN A 60 2.14 -16.11 5.89
C GLN A 60 3.37 -16.75 5.25
N LEU A 61 4.20 -15.96 4.57
CA LEU A 61 5.42 -16.48 3.96
C LEU A 61 6.36 -17.11 4.99
N ARG A 62 6.49 -16.49 6.16
CA ARG A 62 7.35 -17.01 7.22
C ARG A 62 6.86 -18.34 7.78
N THR A 63 5.57 -18.61 7.71
CA THR A 63 4.97 -19.83 8.25
C THR A 63 4.80 -20.93 7.23
N MET A 64 5.21 -20.71 5.97
CA MET A 64 5.02 -21.66 4.88
C MET A 64 6.15 -22.69 4.74
N ASP A 65 7.07 -22.76 5.61
CA ASP A 65 8.20 -23.72 5.51
C ASP A 65 7.81 -25.14 5.98
#